data_dba881ef1b5d5d140085a07746204235
#
_entry.id   dba881ef1b5d5d140085a07746204235
#
_cell.length_a   1.000
_cell.length_b   1.000
_cell.length_c   1.000
_cell.angle_alpha   90.00
_cell.angle_beta   90.00
_cell.angle_gamma   90.00
#
_symmetry.space_group_name_H-M   'P 1'
#
loop_
_entity.id
_entity.type
_entity.pdbx_description
1 polymer ?
#
loop_
_entity_poly.entity_id
_entity_poly.type
_entity_poly.pdbx_seq_one_letter_code
_entity_poly.pdbx_strand_id
1 'polypeptide(L)'
;MDLNNKVALVTGGASGLGQATVEAYVDKGAKAVILDINEEKASEIIKNLGEDKVMFISTDIMKEDPVVEAVNKIKENFGGLHIAVNCAGTGYPGRILGKEAPHPLDAFQFIVNLNLVGTFNVMRIAAELMDKNEPDEKGEKGVIINTASIAGIEGQIGQSAYSASKAGVIGLTITAARDLARHSIRVCTIAPGIFDTPLMQLAPDKVRDPLLESTQFPHRFGQPNEFADLAVHIVENTYLNGETIRLDSGM
;
A
#
# COMPACT_ATOMS: atom_id res chain seq x y z
N MET A 1 -10.56 -3.32 14.82
CA MET A 1 -11.67 -2.53 14.20
C MET A 1 -12.50 -3.45 13.33
N ASP A 2 -13.83 -3.28 13.27
CA ASP A 2 -14.70 -3.91 12.26
C ASP A 2 -14.68 -3.03 11.01
N LEU A 3 -14.71 -3.62 9.81
CA LEU A 3 -14.72 -2.87 8.54
C LEU A 3 -16.10 -2.28 8.21
N ASN A 4 -17.17 -2.84 8.73
CA ASN A 4 -18.52 -2.39 8.40
C ASN A 4 -18.73 -0.90 8.72
N ASN A 5 -19.21 -0.13 7.75
CA ASN A 5 -19.40 1.31 7.82
C ASN A 5 -18.12 2.14 8.08
N LYS A 6 -16.93 1.57 7.90
CA LYS A 6 -15.66 2.31 7.96
C LYS A 6 -15.29 2.92 6.62
N VAL A 7 -14.49 3.96 6.66
CA VAL A 7 -13.94 4.63 5.47
C VAL A 7 -12.48 4.25 5.31
N ALA A 8 -12.14 3.68 4.17
CA ALA A 8 -10.80 3.26 3.83
C ALA A 8 -10.25 4.07 2.65
N LEU A 9 -9.04 4.58 2.77
CA LEU A 9 -8.25 5.17 1.70
C LEU A 9 -7.25 4.13 1.20
N VAL A 10 -7.16 3.92 -0.11
CA VAL A 10 -6.20 3.00 -0.74
C VAL A 10 -5.42 3.72 -1.83
N THR A 11 -4.12 3.94 -1.63
CA THR A 11 -3.26 4.48 -2.70
C THR A 11 -2.87 3.37 -3.68
N GLY A 12 -2.74 3.69 -4.96
CA GLY A 12 -2.56 2.67 -6.00
C GLY A 12 -3.78 1.73 -6.11
N GLY A 13 -4.95 2.21 -5.70
CA GLY A 13 -6.17 1.42 -5.61
C GLY A 13 -6.82 1.08 -6.95
N ALA A 14 -6.32 1.63 -8.06
CA ALA A 14 -6.86 1.36 -9.40
C ALA A 14 -6.30 0.08 -10.05
N SER A 15 -5.42 -0.67 -9.39
CA SER A 15 -4.87 -1.91 -9.97
C SER A 15 -4.23 -2.83 -8.91
N GLY A 16 -4.03 -4.10 -9.27
CA GLY A 16 -3.22 -5.07 -8.54
C GLY A 16 -3.60 -5.23 -7.06
N LEU A 17 -2.62 -5.12 -6.16
CA LEU A 17 -2.83 -5.30 -4.73
C LEU A 17 -3.81 -4.27 -4.14
N GLY A 18 -3.71 -3.01 -4.60
CA GLY A 18 -4.59 -1.94 -4.15
C GLY A 18 -6.03 -2.17 -4.57
N GLN A 19 -6.28 -2.57 -5.83
CA GLN A 19 -7.61 -2.90 -6.32
C GLN A 19 -8.23 -4.05 -5.52
N ALA A 20 -7.49 -5.15 -5.34
CA ALA A 20 -7.99 -6.28 -4.55
C ALA A 20 -8.33 -5.88 -3.11
N THR A 21 -7.54 -4.95 -2.53
CA THR A 21 -7.84 -4.40 -1.19
C THR A 21 -9.13 -3.58 -1.18
N VAL A 22 -9.35 -2.73 -2.21
CA VAL A 22 -10.59 -1.97 -2.36
C VAL A 22 -11.79 -2.91 -2.43
N GLU A 23 -11.72 -3.94 -3.29
CA GLU A 23 -12.77 -4.94 -3.46
C GLU A 23 -13.08 -5.67 -2.16
N ALA A 24 -12.07 -6.19 -1.46
CA ALA A 24 -12.23 -6.91 -0.20
C ALA A 24 -12.83 -6.03 0.91
N TYR A 25 -12.45 -4.75 0.97
CA TYR A 25 -12.99 -3.84 1.97
C TYR A 25 -14.46 -3.48 1.70
N VAL A 26 -14.83 -3.27 0.44
CA VAL A 26 -16.22 -3.03 0.03
C VAL A 26 -17.09 -4.24 0.31
N ASP A 27 -16.59 -5.44 0.07
CA ASP A 27 -17.31 -6.70 0.38
C ASP A 27 -17.55 -6.88 1.90
N LYS A 28 -16.67 -6.29 2.72
CA LYS A 28 -16.83 -6.25 4.19
C LYS A 28 -17.68 -5.07 4.69
N GLY A 29 -18.29 -4.31 3.80
CA GLY A 29 -19.19 -3.19 4.14
C GLY A 29 -18.49 -1.85 4.41
N ALA A 30 -17.21 -1.72 4.09
CA ALA A 30 -16.52 -0.44 4.13
C ALA A 30 -16.84 0.41 2.90
N LYS A 31 -16.66 1.72 3.03
CA LYS A 31 -16.56 2.65 1.91
C LYS A 31 -15.08 2.82 1.55
N ALA A 32 -14.74 2.76 0.28
CA ALA A 32 -13.37 2.85 -0.17
C ALA A 32 -13.12 4.13 -1.00
N VAL A 33 -11.98 4.75 -0.77
CA VAL A 33 -11.51 5.88 -1.59
C VAL A 33 -10.22 5.47 -2.28
N ILE A 34 -10.26 5.42 -3.60
CA ILE A 34 -9.13 5.13 -4.47
C ILE A 34 -8.34 6.43 -4.68
N LEU A 35 -7.09 6.47 -4.21
CA LEU A 35 -6.12 7.49 -4.61
C LEU A 35 -5.17 6.89 -5.65
N ASP A 36 -5.30 7.34 -6.88
CA ASP A 36 -4.49 6.86 -8.01
C ASP A 36 -4.37 7.97 -9.06
N ILE A 37 -3.49 7.79 -10.02
CA ILE A 37 -3.36 8.65 -11.20
C ILE A 37 -4.13 8.10 -12.40
N ASN A 38 -4.61 6.86 -12.35
CA ASN A 38 -5.31 6.18 -13.43
C ASN A 38 -6.83 6.22 -13.25
N GLU A 39 -7.44 7.27 -13.79
CA GLU A 39 -8.89 7.49 -13.71
C GLU A 39 -9.69 6.45 -14.47
N GLU A 40 -9.21 5.98 -15.63
CA GLU A 40 -9.91 4.99 -16.48
C GLU A 40 -10.13 3.68 -15.70
N LYS A 41 -9.06 3.11 -15.13
CA LYS A 41 -9.16 1.89 -14.33
C LYS A 41 -9.99 2.08 -13.05
N ALA A 42 -9.85 3.22 -12.39
CA ALA A 42 -10.65 3.52 -11.21
C ALA A 42 -12.16 3.58 -11.55
N SER A 43 -12.52 4.16 -12.71
CA SER A 43 -13.90 4.23 -13.18
C SER A 43 -14.51 2.85 -13.44
N GLU A 44 -13.72 1.90 -13.96
CA GLU A 44 -14.17 0.52 -14.14
C GLU A 44 -14.46 -0.16 -12.80
N ILE A 45 -13.61 0.05 -11.79
CA ILE A 45 -13.81 -0.49 -10.44
C ILE A 45 -15.07 0.09 -9.81
N ILE A 46 -15.27 1.40 -9.90
CA ILE A 46 -16.44 2.09 -9.37
C ILE A 46 -17.72 1.56 -10.02
N LYS A 47 -17.72 1.38 -11.35
CA LYS A 47 -18.85 0.83 -12.08
C LYS A 47 -19.25 -0.56 -11.59
N ASN A 48 -18.26 -1.39 -11.19
CA ASN A 48 -18.50 -2.75 -10.73
C ASN A 48 -18.95 -2.81 -9.26
N LEU A 49 -18.42 -1.95 -8.40
CA LEU A 49 -18.65 -1.98 -6.96
C LEU A 49 -19.76 -1.05 -6.48
N GLY A 50 -20.08 0.01 -7.25
CA GLY A 50 -21.09 1.01 -6.94
C GLY A 50 -20.49 2.37 -6.51
N GLU A 51 -21.05 3.44 -7.06
CA GLU A 51 -20.63 4.83 -6.75
C GLU A 51 -20.98 5.26 -5.31
N ASP A 52 -21.91 4.57 -4.68
CA ASP A 52 -22.27 4.77 -3.29
C ASP A 52 -21.25 4.19 -2.30
N LYS A 53 -20.37 3.28 -2.78
CA LYS A 53 -19.38 2.57 -1.97
C LYS A 53 -17.95 2.99 -2.27
N VAL A 54 -17.67 3.39 -3.51
CA VAL A 54 -16.30 3.69 -3.96
C VAL A 54 -16.22 5.08 -4.56
N MET A 55 -15.25 5.86 -4.11
CA MET A 55 -14.90 7.17 -4.65
C MET A 55 -13.49 7.15 -5.23
N PHE A 56 -13.27 7.86 -6.32
CA PHE A 56 -11.93 8.09 -6.88
C PHE A 56 -11.51 9.54 -6.70
N ILE A 57 -10.24 9.74 -6.34
CA ILE A 57 -9.60 11.05 -6.32
C ILE A 57 -8.25 10.93 -7.01
N SER A 58 -8.08 11.62 -8.13
CA SER A 58 -6.79 11.68 -8.85
C SER A 58 -5.76 12.36 -7.94
N THR A 59 -4.69 11.62 -7.58
CA THR A 59 -3.74 12.10 -6.57
C THR A 59 -2.32 11.64 -6.88
N ASP A 60 -1.41 12.60 -7.05
CA ASP A 60 0.03 12.35 -7.04
C ASP A 60 0.53 12.38 -5.60
N ILE A 61 0.79 11.21 -5.02
CA ILE A 61 1.21 11.09 -3.61
C ILE A 61 2.60 11.67 -3.31
N MET A 62 3.41 11.95 -4.33
CA MET A 62 4.71 12.61 -4.16
C MET A 62 4.58 14.10 -3.82
N LYS A 63 3.40 14.67 -3.96
CA LYS A 63 3.10 16.09 -3.69
C LYS A 63 2.23 16.24 -2.46
N GLU A 64 2.54 17.23 -1.64
CA GLU A 64 1.80 17.47 -0.39
C GLU A 64 0.38 17.95 -0.66
N ASP A 65 0.22 19.04 -1.41
CA ASP A 65 -1.09 19.67 -1.63
C ASP A 65 -2.15 18.71 -2.18
N PRO A 66 -1.89 17.88 -3.23
CA PRO A 66 -2.86 16.91 -3.71
C PRO A 66 -3.30 15.88 -2.65
N VAL A 67 -2.40 15.47 -1.75
CA VAL A 67 -2.74 14.54 -0.67
C VAL A 67 -3.62 15.23 0.38
N VAL A 68 -3.29 16.46 0.74
CA VAL A 68 -4.11 17.28 1.66
C VAL A 68 -5.51 17.50 1.09
N GLU A 69 -5.61 17.88 -0.18
CA GLU A 69 -6.90 18.06 -0.86
C GLU A 69 -7.71 16.77 -0.89
N ALA A 70 -7.06 15.64 -1.18
CA ALA A 70 -7.73 14.34 -1.22
C ALA A 70 -8.29 13.96 0.16
N VAL A 71 -7.52 14.12 1.23
CA VAL A 71 -7.96 13.81 2.60
C VAL A 71 -9.06 14.76 3.07
N ASN A 72 -9.03 16.03 2.67
CA ASN A 72 -10.12 16.97 2.94
C ASN A 72 -11.42 16.55 2.22
N LYS A 73 -11.34 16.11 0.96
CA LYS A 73 -12.51 15.58 0.23
C LYS A 73 -13.09 14.34 0.91
N ILE A 74 -12.22 13.46 1.45
CA ILE A 74 -12.68 12.29 2.23
C ILE A 74 -13.47 12.75 3.46
N LYS A 75 -12.94 13.72 4.18
CA LYS A 75 -13.63 14.30 5.35
C LYS A 75 -14.99 14.90 4.98
N GLU A 76 -15.05 15.68 3.91
CA GLU A 76 -16.28 16.33 3.43
C GLU A 76 -17.35 15.32 3.02
N ASN A 77 -16.98 14.23 2.33
CA ASN A 77 -17.94 13.26 1.81
C ASN A 77 -18.32 12.16 2.80
N PHE A 78 -17.42 11.79 3.71
CA PHE A 78 -17.60 10.63 4.60
C PHE A 78 -17.50 10.97 6.08
N GLY A 79 -17.12 12.19 6.44
CA GLY A 79 -17.03 12.65 7.83
C GLY A 79 -15.74 12.24 8.56
N GLY A 80 -15.02 11.23 8.10
CA GLY A 80 -13.78 10.74 8.73
C GLY A 80 -13.06 9.69 7.89
N LEU A 81 -11.89 9.26 8.36
CA LEU A 81 -11.06 8.23 7.76
C LEU A 81 -10.61 7.24 8.84
N HIS A 82 -10.77 5.95 8.60
CA HIS A 82 -10.50 4.92 9.61
C HIS A 82 -9.33 4.00 9.21
N ILE A 83 -9.14 3.78 7.90
CA ILE A 83 -8.15 2.85 7.37
C ILE A 83 -7.40 3.56 6.24
N ALA A 84 -6.08 3.45 6.22
CA ALA A 84 -5.26 3.88 5.10
C ALA A 84 -4.35 2.73 4.66
N VAL A 85 -4.42 2.34 3.38
CA VAL A 85 -3.57 1.30 2.80
C VAL A 85 -2.71 1.92 1.70
N ASN A 86 -1.40 1.90 1.90
CA ASN A 86 -0.44 2.47 0.98
C ASN A 86 0.09 1.39 0.03
N CYS A 87 -0.57 1.23 -1.15
CA CYS A 87 -0.15 0.30 -2.20
C CYS A 87 0.54 0.98 -3.39
N ALA A 88 0.46 2.31 -3.51
CA ALA A 88 1.11 3.02 -4.61
C ALA A 88 2.62 2.83 -4.55
N GLY A 89 3.21 2.47 -5.68
CA GLY A 89 4.64 2.27 -5.79
C GLY A 89 5.02 1.59 -7.10
N THR A 90 6.29 1.70 -7.46
CA THR A 90 6.85 1.07 -8.65
C THR A 90 8.32 0.70 -8.44
N GLY A 91 8.88 -0.07 -9.37
CA GLY A 91 10.29 -0.38 -9.45
C GLY A 91 10.94 0.19 -10.70
N TYR A 92 12.23 0.42 -10.63
CA TYR A 92 13.07 0.72 -11.78
C TYR A 92 14.30 -0.19 -11.71
N PRO A 93 14.36 -1.24 -12.54
CA PRO A 93 15.47 -2.18 -12.51
C PRO A 93 16.73 -1.53 -13.12
N GLY A 94 17.83 -1.52 -12.37
CA GLY A 94 19.08 -0.97 -12.84
C GLY A 94 20.24 -1.32 -11.89
N ARG A 95 21.37 -1.79 -12.45
CA ARG A 95 22.59 -2.04 -11.67
C ARG A 95 23.25 -0.72 -11.28
N ILE A 96 23.90 -0.67 -10.12
CA ILE A 96 24.67 0.51 -9.68
C ILE A 96 25.70 0.91 -10.74
N LEU A 97 26.36 -0.09 -11.32
CA LEU A 97 27.22 0.10 -12.49
C LEU A 97 26.64 -0.69 -13.67
N GLY A 98 26.06 0.04 -14.63
CA GLY A 98 25.57 -0.49 -15.90
C GLY A 98 26.72 -0.75 -16.90
N LYS A 99 26.36 -1.21 -18.11
CA LYS A 99 27.37 -1.43 -19.18
C LYS A 99 27.95 -0.12 -19.72
N GLU A 100 27.15 0.91 -19.82
CA GLU A 100 27.53 2.18 -20.48
C GLU A 100 27.68 3.31 -19.46
N ALA A 101 26.91 3.31 -18.39
CA ALA A 101 26.89 4.38 -17.39
C ALA A 101 26.51 3.85 -15.99
N PRO A 102 26.81 4.61 -14.92
CA PRO A 102 26.24 4.36 -13.59
C PRO A 102 24.70 4.48 -13.60
N HIS A 103 24.07 3.89 -12.59
CA HIS A 103 22.61 4.02 -12.38
C HIS A 103 22.21 5.52 -12.34
N PRO A 104 21.19 5.96 -13.12
CA PRO A 104 20.76 7.35 -13.12
C PRO A 104 20.28 7.78 -11.72
N LEU A 105 20.80 8.90 -11.21
CA LEU A 105 20.45 9.39 -9.88
C LEU A 105 18.99 9.84 -9.80
N ASP A 106 18.47 10.44 -10.85
CA ASP A 106 17.08 10.84 -10.96
C ASP A 106 16.10 9.66 -10.91
N ALA A 107 16.44 8.53 -11.54
CA ALA A 107 15.66 7.30 -11.43
C ALA A 107 15.67 6.76 -10.00
N PHE A 108 16.82 6.78 -9.31
CA PHE A 108 16.90 6.41 -7.90
C PHE A 108 16.03 7.32 -7.04
N GLN A 109 16.15 8.63 -7.21
CA GLN A 109 15.37 9.62 -6.47
C GLN A 109 13.87 9.48 -6.73
N PHE A 110 13.45 9.25 -7.98
CA PHE A 110 12.05 9.02 -8.31
C PHE A 110 11.46 7.84 -7.55
N ILE A 111 12.16 6.69 -7.52
CA ILE A 111 11.70 5.49 -6.82
C ILE A 111 11.61 5.72 -5.30
N VAL A 112 12.61 6.36 -4.71
CA VAL A 112 12.59 6.69 -3.28
C VAL A 112 11.48 7.69 -2.96
N ASN A 113 11.30 8.71 -3.79
CA ASN A 113 10.27 9.71 -3.60
C ASN A 113 8.85 9.11 -3.71
N LEU A 114 8.61 8.24 -4.68
CA LEU A 114 7.30 7.61 -4.82
C LEU A 114 7.04 6.61 -3.68
N ASN A 115 7.93 5.63 -3.52
CA ASN A 115 7.67 4.49 -2.65
C ASN A 115 7.80 4.78 -1.15
N LEU A 116 8.71 5.69 -0.77
CA LEU A 116 9.00 5.99 0.62
C LEU A 116 8.43 7.35 1.04
N VAL A 117 8.83 8.41 0.35
CA VAL A 117 8.38 9.77 0.72
C VAL A 117 6.88 9.92 0.48
N GLY A 118 6.36 9.40 -0.63
CA GLY A 118 4.92 9.41 -0.94
C GLY A 118 4.10 8.60 0.08
N THR A 119 4.58 7.41 0.47
CA THR A 119 3.97 6.61 1.54
C THR A 119 3.92 7.39 2.86
N PHE A 120 5.03 8.01 3.26
CA PHE A 120 5.08 8.85 4.45
C PHE A 120 4.16 10.06 4.36
N ASN A 121 4.08 10.71 3.20
CA ASN A 121 3.21 11.86 2.96
C ASN A 121 1.74 11.50 3.19
N VAL A 122 1.26 10.40 2.59
CA VAL A 122 -0.12 9.92 2.81
C VAL A 122 -0.34 9.52 4.26
N MET A 123 0.60 8.76 4.86
CA MET A 123 0.49 8.29 6.24
C MET A 123 0.30 9.44 7.23
N ARG A 124 1.10 10.51 7.17
CA ARG A 124 1.03 11.64 8.10
C ARG A 124 -0.28 12.43 7.99
N ILE A 125 -0.77 12.66 6.75
CA ILE A 125 -2.02 13.40 6.53
C ILE A 125 -3.24 12.54 6.88
N ALA A 126 -3.21 11.24 6.56
CA ALA A 126 -4.26 10.30 6.98
C ALA A 126 -4.36 10.22 8.51
N ALA A 127 -3.22 10.13 9.21
CA ALA A 127 -3.17 10.09 10.67
C ALA A 127 -3.77 11.36 11.30
N GLU A 128 -3.55 12.53 10.72
CA GLU A 128 -4.15 13.79 11.20
C GLU A 128 -5.68 13.76 11.15
N LEU A 129 -6.27 13.17 10.10
CA LEU A 129 -7.72 13.04 10.02
C LEU A 129 -8.23 11.94 10.96
N MET A 130 -7.52 10.79 11.04
CA MET A 130 -7.86 9.68 11.95
C MET A 130 -7.86 10.11 13.42
N ASP A 131 -6.95 10.98 13.83
CA ASP A 131 -6.90 11.48 15.21
C ASP A 131 -8.17 12.23 15.66
N LYS A 132 -8.94 12.72 14.69
CA LYS A 132 -10.23 13.42 14.94
C LYS A 132 -11.42 12.46 15.06
N ASN A 133 -11.23 11.16 14.82
CA ASN A 133 -12.28 10.17 15.00
C ASN A 133 -12.58 9.95 16.48
N GLU A 134 -13.84 9.64 16.78
CA GLU A 134 -14.18 9.01 18.05
C GLU A 134 -13.62 7.58 18.09
N PRO A 135 -13.04 7.14 19.20
CA PRO A 135 -12.54 5.78 19.33
C PRO A 135 -13.69 4.76 19.20
N ASP A 136 -13.40 3.62 18.57
CA ASP A 136 -14.33 2.49 18.54
C ASP A 136 -14.44 1.80 19.93
N GLU A 137 -15.25 0.72 20.01
CA GLU A 137 -15.44 -0.05 21.24
C GLU A 137 -14.14 -0.64 21.83
N LYS A 138 -13.09 -0.77 21.00
CA LYS A 138 -11.76 -1.25 21.41
C LYS A 138 -10.78 -0.08 21.68
N GLY A 139 -11.25 1.15 21.61
CA GLY A 139 -10.46 2.35 21.81
C GLY A 139 -9.62 2.75 20.60
N GLU A 140 -9.88 2.18 19.41
CA GLU A 140 -9.11 2.40 18.20
C GLU A 140 -9.71 3.53 17.34
N LYS A 141 -8.87 4.46 16.88
CA LYS A 141 -9.27 5.56 15.99
C LYS A 141 -8.92 5.30 14.53
N GLY A 142 -7.91 4.48 14.27
CA GLY A 142 -7.48 4.19 12.92
C GLY A 142 -6.40 3.13 12.80
N VAL A 143 -6.20 2.64 11.58
CA VAL A 143 -5.12 1.73 11.23
C VAL A 143 -4.51 2.10 9.88
N ILE A 144 -3.19 2.09 9.82
CA ILE A 144 -2.41 2.34 8.60
C ILE A 144 -1.67 1.07 8.22
N ILE A 145 -1.80 0.67 6.97
CA ILE A 145 -1.12 -0.51 6.40
C ILE A 145 -0.24 -0.05 5.25
N ASN A 146 1.07 -0.26 5.36
CA ASN A 146 2.00 0.07 4.31
C ASN A 146 2.39 -1.18 3.50
N THR A 147 2.71 -0.99 2.24
CA THR A 147 3.21 -2.06 1.37
C THR A 147 4.71 -1.89 1.17
N ALA A 148 5.48 -2.74 1.86
CA ALA A 148 6.90 -2.89 1.61
C ALA A 148 7.17 -3.88 0.46
N SER A 149 8.12 -4.75 0.62
CA SER A 149 8.45 -5.90 -0.24
C SER A 149 9.49 -6.77 0.48
N ILE A 150 9.55 -8.04 0.17
CA ILE A 150 10.72 -8.88 0.55
C ILE A 150 12.02 -8.27 0.02
N ALA A 151 11.98 -7.52 -1.09
CA ALA A 151 13.14 -6.79 -1.60
C ALA A 151 13.70 -5.73 -0.63
N GLY A 152 12.92 -5.29 0.34
CA GLY A 152 13.41 -4.44 1.44
C GLY A 152 14.23 -5.19 2.49
N ILE A 153 14.19 -6.52 2.48
CA ILE A 153 14.93 -7.43 3.37
C ILE A 153 16.04 -8.12 2.58
N GLU A 154 15.71 -8.69 1.44
CA GLU A 154 16.57 -9.54 0.60
C GLU A 154 16.51 -9.07 -0.86
N GLY A 155 17.09 -7.88 -1.12
CA GLY A 155 17.08 -7.27 -2.45
C GLY A 155 17.90 -8.03 -3.48
N GLN A 156 17.42 -8.07 -4.72
CA GLN A 156 18.08 -8.72 -5.84
C GLN A 156 18.98 -7.74 -6.62
N ILE A 157 19.81 -8.31 -7.49
CA ILE A 157 20.65 -7.52 -8.41
C ILE A 157 19.77 -6.57 -9.25
N GLY A 158 20.14 -5.30 -9.28
CA GLY A 158 19.40 -4.28 -10.03
C GLY A 158 18.23 -3.64 -9.28
N GLN A 159 18.05 -3.94 -8.01
CA GLN A 159 16.94 -3.39 -7.19
C GLN A 159 17.39 -2.31 -6.19
N SER A 160 18.56 -1.67 -6.36
CA SER A 160 19.11 -0.77 -5.34
C SER A 160 18.15 0.33 -4.87
N ALA A 161 17.51 1.05 -5.79
CA ALA A 161 16.53 2.08 -5.45
C ALA A 161 15.26 1.50 -4.82
N TYR A 162 14.74 0.42 -5.39
CA TYR A 162 13.54 -0.26 -4.91
C TYR A 162 13.76 -0.85 -3.51
N SER A 163 14.84 -1.61 -3.32
CA SER A 163 15.20 -2.20 -2.03
C SER A 163 15.41 -1.13 -0.95
N ALA A 164 16.13 -0.05 -1.27
CA ALA A 164 16.32 1.06 -0.34
C ALA A 164 14.99 1.71 0.06
N SER A 165 14.09 1.95 -0.90
CA SER A 165 12.78 2.52 -0.63
C SER A 165 11.92 1.60 0.24
N LYS A 166 11.89 0.30 -0.05
CA LYS A 166 11.07 -0.68 0.68
C LYS A 166 11.66 -1.02 2.06
N ALA A 167 12.98 -1.02 2.22
CA ALA A 167 13.64 -1.07 3.52
C ALA A 167 13.30 0.17 4.38
N GLY A 168 13.22 1.35 3.75
CA GLY A 168 12.76 2.57 4.41
C GLY A 168 11.34 2.46 4.94
N VAL A 169 10.41 1.87 4.17
CA VAL A 169 9.03 1.61 4.61
C VAL A 169 8.99 0.63 5.80
N ILE A 170 9.83 -0.43 5.78
CA ILE A 170 9.98 -1.34 6.91
C ILE A 170 10.48 -0.58 8.15
N GLY A 171 11.50 0.27 8.00
CA GLY A 171 12.04 1.08 9.10
C GLY A 171 11.04 2.07 9.69
N LEU A 172 10.15 2.64 8.85
CA LEU A 172 9.07 3.52 9.30
C LEU A 172 8.04 2.80 10.19
N THR A 173 7.81 1.52 10.01
CA THR A 173 6.70 0.79 10.62
C THR A 173 6.68 0.89 12.14
N ILE A 174 7.75 0.49 12.79
CA ILE A 174 7.81 0.49 14.27
C ILE A 174 7.88 1.90 14.85
N THR A 175 8.55 2.84 14.16
CA THR A 175 8.62 4.23 14.62
C THR A 175 7.27 4.92 14.53
N ALA A 176 6.58 4.78 13.40
CA ALA A 176 5.23 5.32 13.22
C ALA A 176 4.22 4.69 14.18
N ALA A 177 4.27 3.36 14.40
CA ALA A 177 3.41 2.70 15.37
C ALA A 177 3.59 3.24 16.80
N ARG A 178 4.82 3.54 17.20
CA ARG A 178 5.13 4.15 18.52
C ARG A 178 4.68 5.60 18.61
N ASP A 179 4.93 6.40 17.57
CA ASP A 179 4.53 7.81 17.53
C ASP A 179 3.01 7.97 17.58
N LEU A 180 2.29 7.12 16.85
CA LEU A 180 0.84 7.20 16.70
C LEU A 180 0.06 6.44 17.79
N ALA A 181 0.73 5.65 18.64
CA ALA A 181 0.08 4.90 19.72
C ALA A 181 -0.72 5.78 20.67
N ARG A 182 -0.20 6.96 21.03
CA ARG A 182 -0.91 7.94 21.87
C ARG A 182 -2.17 8.53 21.21
N HIS A 183 -2.29 8.38 19.89
CA HIS A 183 -3.44 8.79 19.08
C HIS A 183 -4.40 7.63 18.80
N SER A 184 -4.17 6.46 19.40
CA SER A 184 -4.97 5.24 19.17
C SER A 184 -5.00 4.81 17.69
N ILE A 185 -3.90 5.00 16.98
CA ILE A 185 -3.73 4.61 15.57
C ILE A 185 -2.62 3.57 15.48
N ARG A 186 -2.95 2.42 14.87
CA ARG A 186 -1.99 1.35 14.61
C ARG A 186 -1.30 1.52 13.27
N VAL A 187 -0.08 1.01 13.15
CA VAL A 187 0.66 0.95 11.88
C VAL A 187 1.26 -0.43 11.72
N CYS A 188 0.93 -1.09 10.62
CA CYS A 188 1.54 -2.35 10.20
C CYS A 188 2.04 -2.24 8.76
N THR A 189 2.90 -3.17 8.38
CA THR A 189 3.41 -3.26 7.00
C THR A 189 3.31 -4.69 6.51
N ILE A 190 2.87 -4.87 5.28
CA ILE A 190 2.96 -6.14 4.56
C ILE A 190 4.19 -6.06 3.66
N ALA A 191 5.03 -7.08 3.69
CA ALA A 191 6.17 -7.27 2.80
C ALA A 191 5.86 -8.43 1.83
N PRO A 192 5.19 -8.17 0.69
CA PRO A 192 4.85 -9.20 -0.26
C PRO A 192 6.08 -9.73 -0.99
N GLY A 193 6.04 -11.01 -1.33
CA GLY A 193 6.88 -11.63 -2.35
C GLY A 193 6.41 -11.27 -3.76
N ILE A 194 6.37 -12.26 -4.64
CA ILE A 194 5.93 -12.06 -6.02
C ILE A 194 4.44 -12.36 -6.14
N PHE A 195 3.69 -11.38 -6.58
CA PHE A 195 2.24 -11.48 -6.80
C PHE A 195 1.89 -11.34 -8.27
N ASP A 196 0.84 -12.05 -8.71
CA ASP A 196 0.30 -11.99 -10.07
C ASP A 196 -0.48 -10.68 -10.27
N THR A 197 0.26 -9.61 -10.48
CA THR A 197 -0.27 -8.27 -10.71
C THR A 197 -0.10 -7.87 -12.18
N PRO A 198 -0.87 -6.88 -12.68
CA PRO A 198 -0.69 -6.38 -14.05
C PRO A 198 0.76 -5.99 -14.38
N LEU A 199 1.50 -5.46 -13.40
CA LEU A 199 2.93 -5.12 -13.58
C LEU A 199 3.78 -6.40 -13.81
N MET A 200 3.52 -7.47 -13.07
CA MET A 200 4.23 -8.74 -13.21
C MET A 200 3.84 -9.49 -14.47
N GLN A 201 2.58 -9.38 -14.91
CA GLN A 201 2.11 -10.00 -16.15
C GLN A 201 2.78 -9.43 -17.41
N LEU A 202 3.21 -8.17 -17.35
CA LEU A 202 3.96 -7.52 -18.44
C LEU A 202 5.46 -7.89 -18.45
N ALA A 203 5.96 -8.54 -17.40
CA ALA A 203 7.36 -8.96 -17.34
C ALA A 203 7.62 -10.16 -18.28
N PRO A 204 8.74 -10.17 -19.03
CA PRO A 204 9.12 -11.31 -19.89
C PRO A 204 9.33 -12.59 -19.09
N ASP A 205 9.11 -13.76 -19.69
CA ASP A 205 9.28 -15.07 -19.04
C ASP A 205 10.67 -15.24 -18.43
N LYS A 206 11.72 -14.78 -19.10
CA LYS A 206 13.11 -14.77 -18.57
C LYS A 206 13.27 -14.04 -17.23
N VAL A 207 12.30 -13.21 -16.85
CA VAL A 207 12.24 -12.51 -15.54
C VAL A 207 11.29 -13.27 -14.61
N ARG A 208 10.17 -13.75 -15.14
CA ARG A 208 9.12 -14.42 -14.35
C ARG A 208 9.55 -15.82 -13.87
N ASP A 209 10.17 -16.61 -14.74
CA ASP A 209 10.54 -18.00 -14.44
C ASP A 209 11.49 -18.11 -13.22
N PRO A 210 12.62 -17.38 -13.15
CA PRO A 210 13.48 -17.42 -11.98
C PRO A 210 12.80 -16.93 -10.69
N LEU A 211 11.85 -16.00 -10.81
CA LEU A 211 11.07 -15.53 -9.67
C LEU A 211 10.09 -16.59 -9.18
N LEU A 212 9.47 -17.34 -10.10
CA LEU A 212 8.61 -18.46 -9.76
C LEU A 212 9.40 -19.57 -9.08
N GLU A 213 10.59 -19.90 -9.61
CA GLU A 213 11.49 -20.91 -9.04
C GLU A 213 11.91 -20.58 -7.60
N SER A 214 11.93 -19.30 -7.20
CA SER A 214 12.28 -18.90 -5.84
C SER A 214 11.16 -19.14 -4.83
N THR A 215 9.90 -19.32 -5.26
CA THR A 215 8.78 -19.63 -4.36
C THR A 215 8.88 -21.10 -3.88
N GLN A 216 8.62 -21.33 -2.59
CA GLN A 216 8.70 -22.67 -2.01
C GLN A 216 7.34 -23.36 -2.03
N PHE A 217 6.44 -22.96 -1.15
CA PHE A 217 5.08 -23.50 -1.09
C PHE A 217 4.08 -22.42 -0.60
N PRO A 218 2.98 -22.24 -1.34
CA PRO A 218 2.61 -22.82 -2.62
C PRO A 218 3.54 -22.36 -3.75
N HIS A 219 3.89 -23.26 -4.69
CA HIS A 219 4.80 -22.97 -5.81
C HIS A 219 4.06 -22.24 -6.94
N ARG A 220 3.72 -21.00 -6.70
CA ARG A 220 3.04 -20.09 -7.61
C ARG A 220 3.22 -18.63 -7.14
N PHE A 221 2.90 -17.69 -8.00
CA PHE A 221 2.76 -16.31 -7.58
C PHE A 221 1.58 -16.15 -6.63
N GLY A 222 1.70 -15.26 -5.65
CA GLY A 222 0.60 -14.86 -4.79
C GLY A 222 -0.50 -14.19 -5.61
N GLN A 223 -1.74 -14.41 -5.22
CA GLN A 223 -2.87 -13.73 -5.86
C GLN A 223 -3.18 -12.43 -5.09
N PRO A 224 -3.58 -11.34 -5.79
CA PRO A 224 -3.87 -10.06 -5.14
C PRO A 224 -4.87 -10.13 -3.98
N ASN A 225 -5.83 -11.04 -4.04
CA ASN A 225 -6.78 -11.26 -2.95
C ASN A 225 -6.11 -11.81 -1.68
N GLU A 226 -5.03 -12.59 -1.78
CA GLU A 226 -4.29 -13.08 -0.60
C GLU A 226 -3.60 -11.95 0.16
N PHE A 227 -3.18 -10.90 -0.55
CA PHE A 227 -2.71 -9.66 0.08
C PHE A 227 -3.86 -8.92 0.77
N ALA A 228 -5.00 -8.81 0.09
CA ALA A 228 -6.19 -8.16 0.62
C ALA A 228 -6.72 -8.87 1.87
N ASP A 229 -6.72 -10.21 1.89
CA ASP A 229 -7.12 -11.01 3.05
C ASP A 229 -6.24 -10.71 4.27
N LEU A 230 -4.92 -10.59 4.07
CA LEU A 230 -4.02 -10.18 5.16
C LEU A 230 -4.26 -8.74 5.59
N ALA A 231 -4.53 -7.82 4.65
CA ALA A 231 -4.87 -6.43 4.98
C ALA A 231 -6.18 -6.35 5.80
N VAL A 232 -7.21 -7.13 5.44
CA VAL A 232 -8.43 -7.29 6.24
C VAL A 232 -8.11 -7.83 7.64
N HIS A 233 -7.29 -8.89 7.73
CA HIS A 233 -6.90 -9.46 9.02
C HIS A 233 -6.18 -8.44 9.92
N ILE A 234 -5.28 -7.61 9.36
CA ILE A 234 -4.61 -6.54 10.12
C ILE A 234 -5.61 -5.52 10.68
N VAL A 235 -6.64 -5.16 9.90
CA VAL A 235 -7.71 -4.25 10.38
C VAL A 235 -8.46 -4.90 11.55
N GLU A 236 -8.89 -6.14 11.41
CA GLU A 236 -9.73 -6.84 12.40
C GLU A 236 -8.96 -7.25 13.67
N ASN A 237 -7.66 -7.53 13.55
CA ASN A 237 -6.80 -7.95 14.66
C ASN A 237 -6.11 -6.76 15.33
N THR A 238 -6.74 -6.18 16.34
CA THR A 238 -6.27 -4.96 17.01
C THR A 238 -4.97 -5.15 17.83
N TYR A 239 -4.49 -6.38 18.03
CA TYR A 239 -3.22 -6.61 18.73
C TYR A 239 -1.99 -6.53 17.78
N LEU A 240 -2.22 -6.53 16.47
CA LEU A 240 -1.17 -6.29 15.48
C LEU A 240 -0.86 -4.79 15.39
N ASN A 241 0.33 -4.40 15.84
CA ASN A 241 0.84 -3.03 15.74
C ASN A 241 2.37 -3.01 15.68
N GLY A 242 2.94 -2.25 14.77
CA GLY A 242 4.39 -2.08 14.60
C GLY A 242 5.09 -3.24 13.90
N GLU A 243 4.35 -4.21 13.35
CA GLU A 243 4.90 -5.41 12.73
C GLU A 243 5.00 -5.28 11.19
N THR A 244 6.04 -5.86 10.64
CA THR A 244 6.19 -6.09 9.20
C THR A 244 6.02 -7.58 8.90
N ILE A 245 4.93 -7.91 8.22
CA ILE A 245 4.54 -9.30 7.94
C ILE A 245 4.98 -9.70 6.54
N ARG A 246 5.86 -10.70 6.43
CA ARG A 246 6.21 -11.31 5.13
C ARG A 246 5.04 -12.13 4.61
N LEU A 247 4.74 -11.99 3.32
CA LEU A 247 3.72 -12.74 2.60
C LEU A 247 4.30 -13.18 1.25
N ASP A 248 5.08 -14.26 1.23
CA ASP A 248 6.02 -14.51 0.16
C ASP A 248 6.21 -15.99 -0.25
N SER A 249 5.36 -16.89 0.22
CA SER A 249 5.50 -18.34 -0.13
C SER A 249 6.84 -18.97 0.30
N GLY A 250 7.50 -18.41 1.35
CA GLY A 250 8.77 -18.93 1.88
C GLY A 250 9.99 -18.62 1.01
N MET A 251 9.93 -17.57 0.17
CA MET A 251 11.05 -17.07 -0.64
C MET A 251 12.22 -16.62 0.21
#